data_a12ad3e524f3c3482b0fd40a7dbd1d7b
#
_entry.id   a12ad3e524f3c3482b0fd40a7dbd1d7b
#
_cell.length_a   1.000
_cell.length_b   1.000
_cell.length_c   1.000
_cell.angle_alpha   90.00
_cell.angle_beta   90.00
_cell.angle_gamma   90.00
#
_symmetry.space_group_name_H-M   'P 1'
#
loop_
_entity.id
_entity.type
_entity.pdbx_description
1 polymer ?
#
loop_
_entity_poly.entity_id
_entity_poly.type
_entity_poly.pdbx_seq_one_letter_code
_entity_poly.pdbx_strand_id
1 'polypeptide(L)'
;EIASHRESIPLVSTAVRVNLFWMGRRPLEKGRKYVLRLATREVACEVAAIHRIIDTADLAQLQESQAVAKNQVAELTLRVKAPLAFDLSSSFEATGRFVLVDEYDIAGGGIITELVHDEQEGLREEARQREYAWLTGDVRAEDRATQYGHRAAIVLFTGSAQTGKTFLARRVEALLIADSRHAYLLEGENLLQGLDADLSAADPSFAAERVRRYGEVARLLIDTGLIVVSTSKTFGINYQRMAEMIRTLVQPAPVIAVHMSRAGEEPPPNTDLHFAGPQDFDAAARQILEELKRRGVLIQPSGTKSTIQYSI
;
A
#
# COMPACT_ATOMS: atom_id res chain seq x y z
N GLU A 1 21.19 -6.97 -19.38
CA GLU A 1 21.84 -8.28 -19.21
C GLU A 1 21.86 -9.03 -20.53
N ILE A 2 22.96 -9.78 -20.77
CA ILE A 2 23.13 -10.58 -21.98
C ILE A 2 22.92 -12.04 -21.55
N ALA A 3 21.87 -12.67 -22.06
CA ALA A 3 21.62 -14.09 -21.87
C ALA A 3 22.03 -14.88 -23.14
N SER A 4 22.60 -16.06 -22.96
CA SER A 4 22.92 -16.96 -24.06
C SER A 4 21.64 -17.59 -24.63
N HIS A 5 21.52 -17.69 -25.95
CA HIS A 5 20.37 -18.31 -26.62
C HIS A 5 20.21 -19.83 -26.29
N ARG A 6 21.18 -20.43 -25.61
CA ARG A 6 21.21 -21.87 -25.24
C ARG A 6 20.93 -22.10 -23.73
N GLU A 7 20.78 -21.04 -22.97
CA GLU A 7 20.52 -21.10 -21.52
C GLU A 7 19.10 -20.65 -21.21
N SER A 8 18.58 -21.04 -20.05
CA SER A 8 17.27 -20.57 -19.59
C SER A 8 17.28 -19.05 -19.43
N ILE A 9 16.23 -18.40 -19.89
CA ILE A 9 16.06 -16.96 -19.74
C ILE A 9 15.97 -16.64 -18.24
N PRO A 10 16.73 -15.65 -17.72
CA PRO A 10 16.61 -15.21 -16.34
C PRO A 10 15.15 -14.84 -15.98
N LEU A 11 14.76 -15.16 -14.75
CA LEU A 11 13.48 -14.72 -14.20
C LEU A 11 13.54 -13.23 -13.90
N VAL A 12 12.44 -12.53 -14.06
CA VAL A 12 12.32 -11.09 -13.73
C VAL A 12 11.14 -10.90 -12.82
N SER A 13 11.36 -10.30 -11.64
CA SER A 13 10.28 -9.96 -10.71
C SER A 13 10.65 -8.82 -9.79
N THR A 14 9.64 -8.21 -9.15
CA THR A 14 9.78 -7.27 -8.05
C THR A 14 9.61 -7.92 -6.68
N ALA A 15 9.32 -9.23 -6.62
CA ALA A 15 9.20 -9.97 -5.38
C ALA A 15 9.87 -11.35 -5.50
N VAL A 16 10.67 -11.71 -4.51
CA VAL A 16 11.41 -12.98 -4.48
C VAL A 16 11.31 -13.61 -3.09
N ARG A 17 11.12 -14.93 -3.06
CA ARG A 17 11.28 -15.71 -1.83
C ARG A 17 12.73 -16.10 -1.68
N VAL A 18 13.22 -15.97 -0.48
CA VAL A 18 14.64 -16.15 -0.19
C VAL A 18 14.86 -16.87 1.12
N ASN A 19 15.97 -17.60 1.20
CA ASN A 19 16.57 -18.01 2.47
C ASN A 19 17.73 -17.09 2.77
N LEU A 20 17.67 -16.39 3.90
CA LEU A 20 18.63 -15.37 4.31
C LEU A 20 19.29 -15.75 5.63
N PHE A 21 20.60 -15.67 5.73
CA PHE A 21 21.34 -15.65 6.99
C PHE A 21 21.62 -14.20 7.38
N TRP A 22 21.18 -13.81 8.59
CA TRP A 22 21.28 -12.45 9.08
C TRP A 22 22.50 -12.27 10.00
N MET A 23 23.35 -11.28 9.70
CA MET A 23 24.56 -10.94 10.45
C MET A 23 24.53 -9.51 10.98
N GLY A 24 23.48 -8.76 10.65
CA GLY A 24 23.38 -7.35 10.98
C GLY A 24 23.40 -7.08 12.49
N ARG A 25 23.85 -5.88 12.87
CA ARG A 25 23.89 -5.46 14.29
C ARG A 25 22.51 -5.23 14.88
N ARG A 26 21.57 -4.81 14.05
CA ARG A 26 20.15 -4.62 14.40
C ARG A 26 19.33 -5.79 13.86
N PRO A 27 18.23 -6.18 14.50
CA PRO A 27 17.33 -7.16 13.94
C PRO A 27 16.81 -6.72 12.55
N LEU A 28 16.61 -7.70 11.67
CA LEU A 28 15.92 -7.48 10.42
C LEU A 28 14.42 -7.46 10.68
N GLU A 29 13.75 -6.38 10.29
CA GLU A 29 12.34 -6.13 10.59
C GLU A 29 11.51 -6.01 9.31
N LYS A 30 10.24 -6.42 9.39
CA LYS A 30 9.28 -6.24 8.31
C LYS A 30 9.06 -4.76 8.00
N GLY A 31 9.00 -4.41 6.70
CA GLY A 31 8.77 -3.05 6.22
C GLY A 31 10.00 -2.13 6.27
N ARG A 32 11.12 -2.55 6.88
CA ARG A 32 12.36 -1.78 6.86
C ARG A 32 13.03 -1.89 5.50
N LYS A 33 13.68 -0.80 5.07
CA LYS A 33 14.37 -0.70 3.79
C LYS A 33 15.83 -1.11 3.91
N TYR A 34 16.28 -1.89 2.93
CA TYR A 34 17.65 -2.37 2.76
C TYR A 34 18.07 -2.17 1.30
N VAL A 35 19.35 -2.40 1.01
CA VAL A 35 19.84 -2.50 -0.37
C VAL A 35 20.18 -3.95 -0.66
N LEU A 36 19.56 -4.52 -1.67
CA LEU A 36 19.89 -5.84 -2.20
C LEU A 36 20.94 -5.70 -3.29
N ARG A 37 22.03 -6.44 -3.16
CA ARG A 37 23.08 -6.58 -4.18
C ARG A 37 23.08 -7.98 -4.74
N LEU A 38 22.85 -8.09 -6.04
CA LEU A 38 22.87 -9.35 -6.78
C LEU A 38 23.76 -9.15 -8.00
N ALA A 39 24.85 -9.90 -8.08
CA ALA A 39 25.89 -9.71 -9.09
C ALA A 39 26.33 -8.22 -9.17
N THR A 40 26.10 -7.57 -10.30
CA THR A 40 26.43 -6.14 -10.53
C THR A 40 25.25 -5.20 -10.24
N ARG A 41 24.07 -5.74 -9.86
CA ARG A 41 22.86 -4.93 -9.63
C ARG A 41 22.72 -4.57 -8.16
N GLU A 42 22.43 -3.29 -7.91
CA GLU A 42 22.00 -2.79 -6.61
C GLU A 42 20.57 -2.26 -6.73
N VAL A 43 19.70 -2.68 -5.81
CA VAL A 43 18.32 -2.25 -5.79
C VAL A 43 17.82 -2.10 -4.35
N ALA A 44 17.07 -1.03 -4.08
CA ALA A 44 16.43 -0.88 -2.79
C ALA A 44 15.32 -1.94 -2.64
N CYS A 45 15.28 -2.57 -1.47
CA CYS A 45 14.30 -3.59 -1.14
C CYS A 45 13.73 -3.40 0.27
N GLU A 46 12.63 -4.07 0.54
CA GLU A 46 12.02 -4.17 1.87
C GLU A 46 11.63 -5.61 2.17
N VAL A 47 11.54 -5.95 3.45
CA VAL A 47 11.03 -7.25 3.91
C VAL A 47 9.51 -7.20 3.86
N ALA A 48 8.90 -7.87 2.91
CA ALA A 48 7.44 -7.93 2.74
C ALA A 48 6.79 -8.90 3.72
N ALA A 49 7.40 -10.08 3.93
CA ALA A 49 6.93 -11.09 4.87
C ALA A 49 8.09 -11.93 5.41
N ILE A 50 7.97 -12.36 6.65
CA ILE A 50 8.84 -13.37 7.29
C ILE A 50 7.99 -14.62 7.47
N HIS A 51 8.41 -15.74 6.84
CA HIS A 51 7.63 -16.97 6.83
C HIS A 51 8.09 -17.94 7.92
N ARG A 52 9.42 -17.99 8.13
CA ARG A 52 10.03 -18.95 9.06
C ARG A 52 11.37 -18.42 9.53
N ILE A 53 11.66 -18.63 10.81
CA ILE A 53 12.97 -18.32 11.40
C ILE A 53 13.53 -19.61 12.02
N ILE A 54 14.81 -19.85 11.80
CA ILE A 54 15.55 -20.96 12.40
C ILE A 54 16.71 -20.37 13.17
N ASP A 55 16.79 -20.66 14.44
CA ASP A 55 17.97 -20.34 15.25
C ASP A 55 19.09 -21.34 14.93
N THR A 56 20.28 -20.84 14.61
CA THR A 56 21.41 -21.71 14.24
C THR A 56 22.08 -22.37 15.44
N ALA A 57 21.79 -21.92 16.68
CA ALA A 57 22.40 -22.47 17.88
C ALA A 57 21.71 -23.75 18.35
N ASP A 58 20.40 -23.84 18.25
CA ASP A 58 19.62 -24.98 18.73
C ASP A 58 18.73 -25.63 17.65
N LEU A 59 18.76 -25.08 16.43
CA LEU A 59 17.90 -25.50 15.29
C LEU A 59 16.40 -25.43 15.60
N ALA A 60 16.01 -24.69 16.63
CA ALA A 60 14.61 -24.48 16.96
C ALA A 60 13.93 -23.62 15.89
N GLN A 61 12.71 -23.99 15.52
CA GLN A 61 11.87 -23.21 14.65
C GLN A 61 11.08 -22.19 15.48
N LEU A 62 11.32 -20.90 15.26
CA LEU A 62 10.55 -19.82 15.83
C LEU A 62 9.43 -19.46 14.86
N GLN A 63 8.21 -19.97 15.12
CA GLN A 63 7.01 -19.55 14.40
C GLN A 63 6.51 -18.24 15.05
N GLU A 64 6.26 -17.18 14.26
CA GLU A 64 5.64 -15.91 14.68
C GLU A 64 6.56 -14.78 15.17
N SER A 65 7.85 -14.79 14.91
CA SER A 65 8.65 -13.58 15.15
C SER A 65 8.53 -12.58 14.00
N GLN A 66 8.32 -11.30 14.32
CA GLN A 66 8.28 -10.22 13.32
C GLN A 66 9.67 -9.65 12.99
N ALA A 67 10.72 -10.19 13.61
CA ALA A 67 12.09 -9.76 13.41
C ALA A 67 13.07 -10.93 13.45
N VAL A 68 14.11 -10.85 12.62
CA VAL A 68 15.19 -11.86 12.56
C VAL A 68 16.40 -11.32 13.31
N ALA A 69 16.82 -12.03 14.36
CA ALA A 69 17.99 -11.66 15.15
C ALA A 69 19.29 -12.05 14.46
N LYS A 70 20.39 -11.53 14.98
CA LYS A 70 21.74 -11.86 14.49
C LYS A 70 22.02 -13.37 14.60
N ASN A 71 22.64 -13.94 13.59
CA ASN A 71 22.97 -15.36 13.45
C ASN A 71 21.75 -16.30 13.28
N GLN A 72 20.62 -15.77 12.87
CA GLN A 72 19.46 -16.59 12.51
C GLN A 72 19.34 -16.72 10.99
N VAL A 73 18.77 -17.83 10.56
CA VAL A 73 18.33 -18.06 9.19
C VAL A 73 16.85 -17.82 9.08
N ALA A 74 16.43 -17.08 8.08
CA ALA A 74 15.01 -16.82 7.85
C ALA A 74 14.61 -17.10 6.40
N GLU A 75 13.45 -17.72 6.24
CA GLU A 75 12.72 -17.75 4.99
C GLU A 75 11.79 -16.54 4.94
N LEU A 76 11.99 -15.68 3.95
CA LEU A 76 11.25 -14.43 3.85
C LEU A 76 10.97 -14.03 2.39
N THR A 77 10.02 -13.14 2.20
CA THR A 77 9.78 -12.49 0.91
C THR A 77 10.39 -11.10 0.93
N LEU A 78 11.29 -10.86 0.00
CA LEU A 78 11.83 -9.52 -0.29
C LEU A 78 11.06 -8.92 -1.46
N ARG A 79 10.73 -7.64 -1.34
CA ARG A 79 10.18 -6.82 -2.41
C ARG A 79 11.21 -5.78 -2.81
N VAL A 80 11.51 -5.71 -4.10
CA VAL A 80 12.47 -4.75 -4.67
C VAL A 80 11.75 -3.61 -5.37
N LYS A 81 12.35 -2.41 -5.36
CA LYS A 81 11.73 -1.21 -5.96
C LYS A 81 11.76 -1.19 -7.49
N ALA A 82 12.62 -1.97 -8.10
CA ALA A 82 12.73 -2.07 -9.55
C ALA A 82 12.85 -3.54 -9.94
N PRO A 83 12.37 -3.95 -11.12
CA PRO A 83 12.49 -5.32 -11.59
C PRO A 83 13.92 -5.83 -11.49
N LEU A 84 14.08 -6.99 -10.87
CA LEU A 84 15.35 -7.69 -10.69
C LEU A 84 15.37 -8.92 -11.60
N ALA A 85 16.38 -9.02 -12.44
CA ALA A 85 16.65 -10.23 -13.19
C ALA A 85 17.52 -11.16 -12.33
N PHE A 86 17.11 -12.42 -12.18
CA PHE A 86 17.76 -13.40 -11.32
C PHE A 86 17.53 -14.83 -11.83
N ASP A 87 18.29 -15.76 -11.29
CA ASP A 87 18.03 -17.18 -11.42
C ASP A 87 17.67 -17.77 -10.04
N LEU A 88 16.98 -18.90 -10.03
CA LEU A 88 16.86 -19.67 -8.79
C LEU A 88 18.21 -20.26 -8.43
N SER A 89 18.56 -20.25 -7.15
CA SER A 89 19.83 -20.79 -6.67
C SER A 89 20.05 -22.28 -7.01
N SER A 90 18.95 -23.02 -7.21
CA SER A 90 18.94 -24.41 -7.68
C SER A 90 19.34 -24.55 -9.15
N SER A 91 19.14 -23.52 -9.95
CA SER A 91 19.43 -23.52 -11.40
C SER A 91 20.78 -22.89 -11.71
N PHE A 92 21.10 -21.74 -11.11
CA PHE A 92 22.37 -21.05 -11.31
C PHE A 92 22.80 -20.28 -10.07
N GLU A 93 23.85 -20.74 -9.39
CA GLU A 93 24.26 -20.21 -8.11
C GLU A 93 24.72 -18.73 -8.16
N ALA A 94 25.43 -18.33 -9.20
CA ALA A 94 26.04 -17.01 -9.26
C ALA A 94 25.03 -15.87 -9.32
N THR A 95 23.90 -16.07 -9.99
CA THR A 95 22.81 -15.11 -10.15
C THR A 95 21.59 -15.43 -9.27
N GLY A 96 21.68 -16.53 -8.50
CA GLY A 96 20.72 -16.91 -7.46
C GLY A 96 21.14 -16.53 -6.03
N ARG A 97 22.35 -15.92 -5.85
CA ARG A 97 22.85 -15.46 -4.55
C ARG A 97 22.85 -13.94 -4.46
N PHE A 98 22.55 -13.43 -3.28
CA PHE A 98 22.53 -11.98 -3.04
C PHE A 98 23.09 -11.66 -1.64
N VAL A 99 23.38 -10.38 -1.43
CA VAL A 99 23.65 -9.83 -0.10
C VAL A 99 22.68 -8.69 0.20
N LEU A 100 22.34 -8.53 1.49
CA LEU A 100 21.62 -7.36 1.99
C LEU A 100 22.60 -6.41 2.70
N VAL A 101 22.47 -5.15 2.36
CA VAL A 101 23.23 -4.05 2.96
C VAL A 101 22.26 -3.22 3.82
N ASP A 102 22.61 -3.03 5.08
CA ASP A 102 21.94 -2.12 6.02
C ASP A 102 22.83 -0.88 6.20
N GLU A 103 22.35 0.27 5.77
CA GLU A 103 23.12 1.51 5.69
C GLU A 103 24.36 1.34 4.78
N TYR A 104 25.51 0.99 5.34
CA TYR A 104 26.78 0.83 4.58
C TYR A 104 27.42 -0.55 4.76
N ASP A 105 26.91 -1.36 5.70
CA ASP A 105 27.48 -2.66 6.06
C ASP A 105 26.72 -3.81 5.39
N ILE A 106 27.44 -4.85 4.97
CA ILE A 106 26.80 -6.11 4.58
C ILE A 106 26.22 -6.74 5.84
N ALA A 107 24.88 -6.78 5.89
CA ALA A 107 24.13 -7.23 7.06
C ALA A 107 23.57 -8.65 6.93
N GLY A 108 23.54 -9.20 5.72
CA GLY A 108 23.07 -10.56 5.50
C GLY A 108 23.45 -11.07 4.12
N GLY A 109 23.36 -12.38 3.95
CA GLY A 109 23.54 -13.03 2.66
C GLY A 109 22.51 -14.15 2.48
N GLY A 110 22.08 -14.40 1.26
CA GLY A 110 21.05 -15.38 1.01
C GLY A 110 20.99 -15.89 -0.42
N ILE A 111 20.05 -16.80 -0.60
CA ILE A 111 19.76 -17.44 -1.87
C ILE A 111 18.30 -17.20 -2.27
N ILE A 112 18.06 -17.04 -3.56
CA ILE A 112 16.70 -16.94 -4.11
C ILE A 112 16.20 -18.36 -4.35
N THR A 113 15.09 -18.70 -3.70
CA THR A 113 14.50 -20.06 -3.73
C THR A 113 13.27 -20.15 -4.62
N GLU A 114 12.53 -19.07 -4.77
CA GLU A 114 11.27 -19.09 -5.51
C GLU A 114 10.95 -17.71 -6.12
N LEU A 115 10.38 -17.74 -7.31
CA LEU A 115 9.73 -16.57 -7.92
C LEU A 115 8.41 -16.31 -7.19
N VAL A 116 8.26 -15.15 -6.61
CA VAL A 116 6.96 -14.71 -6.11
C VAL A 116 6.31 -13.85 -7.20
N HIS A 117 5.18 -14.31 -7.72
CA HIS A 117 4.35 -13.49 -8.58
C HIS A 117 3.72 -12.39 -7.74
N ASP A 118 4.21 -11.16 -7.89
CA ASP A 118 3.53 -10.00 -7.34
C ASP A 118 2.33 -9.69 -8.24
N GLU A 119 1.17 -10.20 -7.84
CA GLU A 119 -0.09 -9.94 -8.58
C GLU A 119 -0.41 -8.44 -8.70
N GLN A 120 0.32 -7.59 -7.97
CA GLN A 120 0.21 -6.14 -8.02
C GLN A 120 1.27 -5.48 -8.92
N GLU A 121 2.22 -6.24 -9.47
CA GLU A 121 3.29 -5.70 -10.32
C GLU A 121 2.70 -5.04 -11.57
N GLY A 122 1.74 -5.70 -12.22
CA GLY A 122 1.01 -5.13 -13.34
C GLY A 122 0.32 -3.82 -12.99
N LEU A 123 -0.39 -3.80 -11.87
CA LEU A 123 -1.09 -2.58 -11.40
C LEU A 123 -0.13 -1.44 -11.05
N ARG A 124 1.04 -1.74 -10.48
CA ARG A 124 2.05 -0.73 -10.14
C ARG A 124 2.76 -0.18 -11.37
N GLU A 125 3.06 -1.04 -12.34
CA GLU A 125 3.65 -0.61 -13.60
C GLU A 125 2.66 0.22 -14.41
N GLU A 126 1.41 -0.22 -14.49
CA GLU A 126 0.33 0.56 -15.07
C GLU A 126 0.13 1.90 -14.35
N ALA A 127 0.20 1.94 -13.01
CA ALA A 127 0.09 3.17 -12.25
C ALA A 127 1.27 4.12 -12.56
N ARG A 128 2.50 3.60 -12.69
CA ARG A 128 3.68 4.39 -13.09
C ARG A 128 3.57 4.92 -14.51
N GLN A 129 3.18 4.07 -15.46
CA GLN A 129 3.01 4.49 -16.87
C GLN A 129 1.92 5.57 -16.99
N ARG A 130 0.84 5.48 -16.21
CA ARG A 130 -0.19 6.50 -16.14
C ARG A 130 0.31 7.80 -15.53
N GLU A 131 1.18 7.75 -14.51
CA GLU A 131 1.75 8.94 -13.90
C GLU A 131 2.59 9.73 -14.91
N TYR A 132 3.33 9.06 -15.80
CA TYR A 132 4.03 9.68 -16.92
C TYR A 132 3.09 10.23 -18.01
N ALA A 133 1.92 9.63 -18.18
CA ALA A 133 0.92 10.04 -19.18
C ALA A 133 -0.17 10.97 -18.63
N TRP A 134 -0.16 11.26 -17.31
CA TRP A 134 -1.16 12.11 -16.68
C TRP A 134 -1.00 13.55 -17.14
N LEU A 135 -1.98 14.05 -17.87
CA LEU A 135 -2.01 15.45 -18.28
C LEU A 135 -2.50 16.31 -17.11
N THR A 136 -1.61 17.08 -16.54
CA THR A 136 -1.94 18.05 -15.48
C THR A 136 -2.36 19.37 -16.14
N GLY A 137 -3.37 20.02 -15.55
CA GLY A 137 -3.71 21.41 -15.89
C GLY A 137 -2.74 22.41 -15.27
N ASP A 138 -2.96 23.70 -15.51
CA ASP A 138 -2.16 24.79 -14.96
C ASP A 138 -2.34 24.95 -13.44
N VAL A 139 -3.43 24.42 -12.88
CA VAL A 139 -3.72 24.45 -11.44
C VAL A 139 -3.09 23.26 -10.75
N ARG A 140 -2.14 23.51 -9.86
CA ARG A 140 -1.40 22.47 -9.13
C ARG A 140 -2.15 21.98 -7.88
N ALA A 141 -1.77 20.84 -7.35
CA ALA A 141 -2.32 20.28 -6.13
C ALA A 141 -2.12 21.23 -4.92
N GLU A 142 -0.98 21.92 -4.87
CA GLU A 142 -0.67 22.90 -3.82
C GLU A 142 -1.59 24.13 -3.88
N ASP A 143 -1.94 24.57 -5.08
CA ASP A 143 -2.86 25.71 -5.30
C ASP A 143 -4.26 25.35 -4.77
N ARG A 144 -4.73 24.13 -5.11
CA ARG A 144 -5.99 23.59 -4.60
C ARG A 144 -5.95 23.44 -3.07
N ALA A 145 -4.84 22.90 -2.53
CA ALA A 145 -4.69 22.70 -1.10
C ALA A 145 -4.73 24.02 -0.33
N THR A 146 -4.10 25.06 -0.88
CA THR A 146 -4.13 26.43 -0.32
C THR A 146 -5.53 26.99 -0.34
N GLN A 147 -6.24 26.86 -1.48
CA GLN A 147 -7.59 27.38 -1.65
C GLN A 147 -8.61 26.66 -0.76
N TYR A 148 -8.49 25.33 -0.62
CA TYR A 148 -9.45 24.51 0.11
C TYR A 148 -9.11 24.40 1.60
N GLY A 149 -7.91 24.81 2.02
CA GLY A 149 -7.43 24.65 3.40
C GLY A 149 -7.18 23.19 3.80
N HIS A 150 -7.06 22.30 2.84
CA HIS A 150 -6.71 20.90 3.04
C HIS A 150 -6.04 20.31 1.79
N ARG A 151 -5.28 19.25 1.98
CA ARG A 151 -4.74 18.42 0.90
C ARG A 151 -5.74 17.32 0.54
N ALA A 152 -5.65 16.85 -0.70
CA ALA A 152 -6.40 15.67 -1.11
C ALA A 152 -5.95 14.43 -0.32
N ALA A 153 -6.89 13.58 0.02
CA ALA A 153 -6.65 12.33 0.75
C ALA A 153 -7.80 11.35 0.52
N ILE A 154 -7.58 10.09 0.85
CA ILE A 154 -8.67 9.11 0.93
C ILE A 154 -8.81 8.56 2.35
N VAL A 155 -10.03 8.55 2.90
CA VAL A 155 -10.40 7.85 4.12
C VAL A 155 -11.10 6.57 3.72
N LEU A 156 -10.41 5.45 3.79
CA LEU A 156 -10.89 4.15 3.32
C LEU A 156 -11.50 3.34 4.47
N PHE A 157 -12.81 3.17 4.45
CA PHE A 157 -13.52 2.34 5.41
C PHE A 157 -13.57 0.89 4.95
N THR A 158 -13.09 -0.02 5.79
CA THR A 158 -13.12 -1.47 5.61
C THR A 158 -13.72 -2.18 6.82
N GLY A 159 -13.94 -3.47 6.74
CA GLY A 159 -14.34 -4.28 7.90
C GLY A 159 -15.66 -5.03 7.73
N SER A 160 -16.07 -5.70 8.80
CA SER A 160 -17.18 -6.65 8.83
C SER A 160 -18.53 -6.02 8.45
N ALA A 161 -19.43 -6.83 7.91
CA ALA A 161 -20.76 -6.35 7.57
C ALA A 161 -21.52 -5.88 8.82
N GLN A 162 -22.42 -4.89 8.64
CA GLN A 162 -23.30 -4.37 9.69
C GLN A 162 -22.60 -3.70 10.90
N THR A 163 -21.36 -3.25 10.74
CA THR A 163 -20.60 -2.53 11.79
C THR A 163 -20.82 -1.01 11.78
N GLY A 164 -21.66 -0.49 10.89
CA GLY A 164 -21.96 0.95 10.81
C GLY A 164 -21.03 1.77 9.93
N LYS A 165 -20.18 1.14 9.10
CA LYS A 165 -19.20 1.82 8.20
C LYS A 165 -19.81 2.99 7.42
N THR A 166 -20.89 2.75 6.70
CA THR A 166 -21.57 3.78 5.89
C THR A 166 -22.10 4.93 6.75
N PHE A 167 -22.59 4.63 7.95
CA PHE A 167 -23.06 5.66 8.87
C PHE A 167 -21.91 6.55 9.35
N LEU A 168 -20.79 5.94 9.78
CA LEU A 168 -19.60 6.68 10.22
C LEU A 168 -18.98 7.47 9.06
N ALA A 169 -18.92 6.90 7.86
CA ALA A 169 -18.41 7.57 6.67
C ALA A 169 -19.21 8.84 6.33
N ARG A 170 -20.55 8.74 6.35
CA ARG A 170 -21.46 9.89 6.16
C ARG A 170 -21.25 10.96 7.24
N ARG A 171 -21.01 10.53 8.48
CA ARG A 171 -20.75 11.46 9.57
C ARG A 171 -19.42 12.20 9.39
N VAL A 172 -18.38 11.50 8.96
CA VAL A 172 -17.08 12.10 8.63
C VAL A 172 -17.21 13.11 7.49
N GLU A 173 -17.88 12.75 6.40
CA GLU A 173 -18.13 13.68 5.30
C GLU A 173 -18.87 14.93 5.79
N ALA A 174 -19.97 14.76 6.54
CA ALA A 174 -20.75 15.88 7.05
C ALA A 174 -19.93 16.81 7.94
N LEU A 175 -19.06 16.28 8.81
CA LEU A 175 -18.16 17.09 9.64
C LEU A 175 -17.09 17.81 8.82
N LEU A 176 -16.53 17.21 7.80
CA LEU A 176 -15.58 17.85 6.88
C LEU A 176 -16.23 19.02 6.14
N ILE A 177 -17.45 18.82 5.60
CA ILE A 177 -18.20 19.88 4.93
C ILE A 177 -18.57 20.99 5.91
N ALA A 178 -18.98 20.67 7.14
CA ALA A 178 -19.27 21.67 8.17
C ALA A 178 -18.04 22.51 8.55
N ASP A 179 -16.83 21.92 8.45
CA ASP A 179 -15.55 22.61 8.62
C ASP A 179 -15.05 23.28 7.32
N SER A 180 -15.95 23.50 6.35
CA SER A 180 -15.65 24.11 5.04
C SER A 180 -14.55 23.36 4.24
N ARG A 181 -14.43 22.05 4.43
CA ARG A 181 -13.53 21.19 3.67
C ARG A 181 -14.27 20.55 2.51
N HIS A 182 -13.62 20.43 1.36
CA HIS A 182 -14.20 19.79 0.20
C HIS A 182 -14.04 18.27 0.33
N ALA A 183 -15.11 17.59 0.64
CA ALA A 183 -15.16 16.14 0.79
C ALA A 183 -16.25 15.52 -0.09
N TYR A 184 -16.06 14.25 -0.46
CA TYR A 184 -17.05 13.49 -1.22
C TYR A 184 -17.09 12.04 -0.75
N LEU A 185 -18.31 11.55 -0.46
CA LEU A 185 -18.56 10.16 -0.11
C LEU A 185 -18.66 9.31 -1.38
N LEU A 186 -17.60 8.55 -1.65
CA LEU A 186 -17.56 7.56 -2.73
C LEU A 186 -18.01 6.20 -2.21
N GLU A 187 -19.25 5.83 -2.50
CA GLU A 187 -19.79 4.50 -2.20
C GLU A 187 -19.60 3.55 -3.37
N GLY A 188 -18.91 2.40 -3.16
CA GLY A 188 -18.68 1.42 -4.21
C GLY A 188 -19.96 0.81 -4.80
N GLU A 189 -21.06 0.82 -4.04
CA GLU A 189 -22.36 0.37 -4.52
C GLU A 189 -22.93 1.25 -5.65
N ASN A 190 -22.59 2.54 -5.66
CA ASN A 190 -23.08 3.46 -6.70
C ASN A 190 -22.45 3.17 -8.06
N LEU A 191 -21.32 2.47 -8.12
CA LEU A 191 -20.67 2.10 -9.38
C LEU A 191 -21.30 0.87 -10.03
N LEU A 192 -22.01 0.02 -9.26
CA LEU A 192 -22.58 -1.23 -9.75
C LEU A 192 -23.61 -1.04 -10.88
N GLN A 193 -24.38 0.01 -10.81
CA GLN A 193 -25.44 0.30 -11.78
C GLN A 193 -24.96 1.08 -13.00
N GLY A 194 -23.72 1.54 -12.97
CA GLY A 194 -23.11 2.36 -14.03
C GLY A 194 -21.78 1.79 -14.49
N LEU A 195 -20.68 2.26 -13.91
CA LEU A 195 -19.32 1.93 -14.34
C LEU A 195 -19.01 0.42 -14.29
N ASP A 196 -19.60 -0.31 -13.36
CA ASP A 196 -19.38 -1.76 -13.18
C ASP A 196 -20.49 -2.62 -13.79
N ALA A 197 -21.45 -2.03 -14.53
CA ALA A 197 -22.64 -2.73 -15.02
C ALA A 197 -22.31 -3.82 -16.06
N ASP A 198 -21.15 -3.74 -16.69
CA ASP A 198 -20.63 -4.73 -17.65
C ASP A 198 -19.91 -5.90 -17.00
N LEU A 199 -19.57 -5.80 -15.69
CA LEU A 199 -18.84 -6.83 -14.99
C LEU A 199 -19.75 -7.99 -14.56
N SER A 200 -19.27 -9.21 -14.74
CA SER A 200 -19.97 -10.42 -14.31
C SER A 200 -19.37 -10.99 -13.05
N ALA A 201 -20.18 -11.25 -12.03
CA ALA A 201 -19.74 -11.91 -10.80
C ALA A 201 -19.22 -13.35 -11.03
N ALA A 202 -19.47 -13.95 -12.19
CA ALA A 202 -18.93 -15.25 -12.58
C ALA A 202 -17.46 -15.17 -13.07
N ASP A 203 -16.97 -13.97 -13.38
CA ASP A 203 -15.59 -13.79 -13.81
C ASP A 203 -14.64 -13.81 -12.60
N PRO A 204 -13.58 -14.63 -12.61
CA PRO A 204 -12.58 -14.65 -11.55
C PRO A 204 -11.89 -13.29 -11.30
N SER A 205 -11.80 -12.44 -12.32
CA SER A 205 -11.21 -11.10 -12.22
C SER A 205 -12.18 -10.04 -11.69
N PHE A 206 -13.47 -10.34 -11.56
CA PHE A 206 -14.54 -9.43 -11.17
C PHE A 206 -14.19 -8.51 -9.99
N ALA A 207 -13.74 -9.10 -8.90
CA ALA A 207 -13.45 -8.36 -7.68
C ALA A 207 -12.23 -7.42 -7.84
N ALA A 208 -11.18 -7.88 -8.53
CA ALA A 208 -9.98 -7.07 -8.79
C ALA A 208 -10.28 -5.91 -9.74
N GLU A 209 -11.04 -6.15 -10.80
CA GLU A 209 -11.43 -5.12 -11.77
C GLU A 209 -12.33 -4.05 -11.13
N ARG A 210 -13.25 -4.44 -10.25
CA ARG A 210 -14.05 -3.47 -9.47
C ARG A 210 -13.18 -2.58 -8.61
N VAL A 211 -12.22 -3.14 -7.87
CA VAL A 211 -11.28 -2.35 -7.05
C VAL A 211 -10.45 -1.42 -7.93
N ARG A 212 -10.00 -1.90 -9.09
CA ARG A 212 -9.27 -1.08 -10.04
C ARG A 212 -10.10 0.12 -10.52
N ARG A 213 -11.32 -0.11 -11.02
CA ARG A 213 -12.22 0.97 -11.49
C ARG A 213 -12.56 1.95 -10.37
N TYR A 214 -12.84 1.42 -9.19
CA TYR A 214 -13.07 2.24 -8.00
C TYR A 214 -11.88 3.15 -7.68
N GLY A 215 -10.67 2.59 -7.72
CA GLY A 215 -9.43 3.34 -7.50
C GLY A 215 -9.20 4.44 -8.55
N GLU A 216 -9.55 4.21 -9.83
CA GLU A 216 -9.47 5.22 -10.87
C GLU A 216 -10.43 6.39 -10.61
N VAL A 217 -11.66 6.11 -10.23
CA VAL A 217 -12.63 7.15 -9.85
C VAL A 217 -12.12 7.93 -8.63
N ALA A 218 -11.61 7.23 -7.60
CA ALA A 218 -11.03 7.88 -6.44
C ALA A 218 -9.83 8.77 -6.82
N ARG A 219 -8.97 8.34 -7.74
CA ARG A 219 -7.84 9.13 -8.24
C ARG A 219 -8.29 10.42 -8.93
N LEU A 220 -9.30 10.34 -9.80
CA LEU A 220 -9.87 11.54 -10.43
C LEU A 220 -10.40 12.54 -9.41
N LEU A 221 -11.11 12.06 -8.38
CA LEU A 221 -11.62 12.91 -7.31
C LEU A 221 -10.48 13.52 -6.46
N ILE A 222 -9.42 12.78 -6.21
CA ILE A 222 -8.21 13.26 -5.53
C ILE A 222 -7.50 14.33 -6.35
N ASP A 223 -7.42 14.17 -7.66
CA ASP A 223 -6.81 15.17 -8.56
C ASP A 223 -7.56 16.50 -8.53
N THR A 224 -8.87 16.48 -8.28
CA THR A 224 -9.66 17.70 -8.05
C THR A 224 -9.38 18.37 -6.70
N GLY A 225 -8.60 17.73 -5.82
CA GLY A 225 -8.25 18.24 -4.48
C GLY A 225 -9.18 17.77 -3.36
N LEU A 226 -10.14 16.88 -3.62
CA LEU A 226 -11.10 16.43 -2.63
C LEU A 226 -10.51 15.49 -1.58
N ILE A 227 -11.10 15.51 -0.38
CA ILE A 227 -10.97 14.42 0.58
C ILE A 227 -12.04 13.37 0.23
N VAL A 228 -11.61 12.23 -0.28
CA VAL A 228 -12.51 11.13 -0.65
C VAL A 228 -12.80 10.28 0.57
N VAL A 229 -14.03 10.25 1.03
CA VAL A 229 -14.51 9.34 2.06
C VAL A 229 -15.06 8.10 1.36
N SER A 230 -14.41 6.97 1.53
CA SER A 230 -14.60 5.78 0.70
C SER A 230 -15.16 4.63 1.50
N THR A 231 -16.31 4.10 1.11
CA THR A 231 -16.84 2.87 1.68
C THR A 231 -16.91 1.77 0.64
N SER A 232 -16.55 0.56 1.05
CA SER A 232 -16.73 -0.63 0.24
C SER A 232 -17.39 -1.71 1.08
N LYS A 233 -18.55 -2.17 0.66
CA LYS A 233 -19.25 -3.24 1.39
C LYS A 233 -18.61 -4.60 1.12
N THR A 234 -18.37 -4.94 -0.12
CA THR A 234 -17.72 -6.22 -0.48
C THR A 234 -17.29 -6.20 -1.93
N PHE A 235 -15.99 -6.14 -2.15
CA PHE A 235 -15.44 -6.45 -3.47
C PHE A 235 -15.07 -7.94 -3.60
N GLY A 236 -15.37 -8.79 -2.59
CA GLY A 236 -14.96 -10.19 -2.61
C GLY A 236 -13.47 -10.41 -2.41
N ILE A 237 -12.71 -9.35 -2.19
CA ILE A 237 -11.27 -9.36 -1.94
C ILE A 237 -11.01 -9.17 -0.44
N ASN A 238 -9.94 -9.76 0.07
CA ASN A 238 -9.42 -9.49 1.40
C ASN A 238 -9.19 -7.97 1.59
N TYR A 239 -9.59 -7.43 2.74
CA TYR A 239 -9.49 -6.00 3.07
C TYR A 239 -8.07 -5.43 2.95
N GLN A 240 -7.07 -6.21 3.34
CA GLN A 240 -5.67 -5.81 3.21
C GLN A 240 -5.28 -5.60 1.75
N ARG A 241 -5.59 -6.59 0.89
CA ARG A 241 -5.30 -6.52 -0.55
C ARG A 241 -6.03 -5.34 -1.21
N MET A 242 -7.29 -5.12 -0.86
CA MET A 242 -8.06 -3.97 -1.36
C MET A 242 -7.38 -2.65 -0.96
N ALA A 243 -7.02 -2.49 0.31
CA ALA A 243 -6.36 -1.27 0.79
C ALA A 243 -5.00 -1.03 0.12
N GLU A 244 -4.23 -2.09 -0.14
CA GLU A 244 -2.96 -2.02 -0.86
C GLU A 244 -3.15 -1.61 -2.33
N MET A 245 -4.15 -2.17 -3.02
CA MET A 245 -4.49 -1.78 -4.39
C MET A 245 -4.90 -0.31 -4.47
N ILE A 246 -5.79 0.15 -3.58
CA ILE A 246 -6.21 1.55 -3.52
C ILE A 246 -5.01 2.46 -3.25
N ARG A 247 -4.15 2.14 -2.27
CA ARG A 247 -2.92 2.92 -2.01
C ARG A 247 -2.04 3.05 -3.24
N THR A 248 -1.91 1.98 -4.03
CA THR A 248 -1.11 1.99 -5.26
C THR A 248 -1.73 2.89 -6.32
N LEU A 249 -3.04 2.82 -6.50
CA LEU A 249 -3.75 3.55 -7.55
C LEU A 249 -3.85 5.05 -7.28
N VAL A 250 -3.92 5.47 -6.00
CA VAL A 250 -4.12 6.88 -5.62
C VAL A 250 -2.84 7.62 -5.23
N GLN A 251 -1.68 6.99 -5.35
CA GLN A 251 -0.40 7.69 -5.08
C GLN A 251 -0.28 8.98 -5.89
N PRO A 252 0.32 10.04 -5.32
CA PRO A 252 0.99 10.12 -4.01
C PRO A 252 0.07 10.49 -2.85
N ALA A 253 -1.25 10.55 -3.04
CA ALA A 253 -2.18 10.96 -2.00
C ALA A 253 -2.17 10.00 -0.79
N PRO A 254 -2.26 10.53 0.45
CA PRO A 254 -2.32 9.71 1.65
C PRO A 254 -3.64 8.94 1.74
N VAL A 255 -3.55 7.68 2.18
CA VAL A 255 -4.70 6.81 2.47
C VAL A 255 -4.74 6.56 3.96
N ILE A 256 -5.86 6.90 4.59
CA ILE A 256 -6.16 6.60 5.98
C ILE A 256 -7.10 5.39 6.00
N ALA A 257 -6.59 4.24 6.40
CA ALA A 257 -7.36 3.00 6.49
C ALA A 257 -8.08 2.91 7.83
N VAL A 258 -9.41 2.96 7.79
CA VAL A 258 -10.28 2.83 8.96
C VAL A 258 -10.94 1.47 8.91
N HIS A 259 -10.65 0.60 9.88
CA HIS A 259 -11.26 -0.72 9.97
C HIS A 259 -12.32 -0.77 11.06
N MET A 260 -13.50 -1.25 10.71
CA MET A 260 -14.60 -1.45 11.66
C MET A 260 -14.92 -2.94 11.76
N SER A 261 -14.80 -3.50 12.96
CA SER A 261 -14.99 -4.92 13.23
C SER A 261 -16.01 -5.17 14.32
N ARG A 262 -16.41 -6.42 14.48
CA ARG A 262 -17.13 -6.86 15.66
C ARG A 262 -16.20 -6.95 16.87
N ALA A 263 -16.77 -6.95 18.05
CA ALA A 263 -15.97 -7.17 19.26
C ALA A 263 -15.18 -8.50 19.20
N GLY A 264 -13.87 -8.44 19.49
CA GLY A 264 -12.99 -9.61 19.47
C GLY A 264 -12.39 -9.96 18.10
N GLU A 265 -12.72 -9.23 17.02
CA GLU A 265 -12.05 -9.37 15.72
C GLU A 265 -10.87 -8.42 15.65
N GLU A 266 -9.70 -8.90 15.23
CA GLU A 266 -8.52 -8.08 15.02
C GLU A 266 -8.52 -7.38 13.65
N PRO A 267 -7.97 -6.17 13.55
CA PRO A 267 -7.85 -5.47 12.29
C PRO A 267 -6.75 -6.09 11.42
N PRO A 268 -6.86 -5.98 10.08
CA PRO A 268 -5.78 -6.37 9.19
C PRO A 268 -4.54 -5.50 9.42
N PRO A 269 -3.34 -6.01 9.07
CA PRO A 269 -2.12 -5.21 9.05
C PRO A 269 -2.29 -3.91 8.25
N ASN A 270 -1.56 -2.86 8.63
CA ASN A 270 -1.62 -1.53 7.99
C ASN A 270 -2.98 -0.80 8.14
N THR A 271 -3.75 -1.14 9.17
CA THR A 271 -4.91 -0.34 9.62
C THR A 271 -4.41 0.87 10.41
N ASP A 272 -4.90 2.04 10.07
CA ASP A 272 -4.51 3.29 10.74
C ASP A 272 -5.40 3.58 11.97
N LEU A 273 -6.70 3.30 11.85
CA LEU A 273 -7.68 3.42 12.94
C LEU A 273 -8.56 2.17 12.98
N HIS A 274 -8.76 1.64 14.18
CA HIS A 274 -9.59 0.46 14.41
C HIS A 274 -10.71 0.75 15.41
N PHE A 275 -11.94 0.43 15.02
CA PHE A 275 -13.13 0.56 15.85
C PHE A 275 -13.81 -0.81 15.97
N ALA A 276 -13.76 -1.40 17.16
CA ALA A 276 -14.35 -2.71 17.44
C ALA A 276 -15.64 -2.58 18.27
N GLY A 277 -16.69 -3.28 17.85
CA GLY A 277 -17.97 -3.32 18.54
C GLY A 277 -18.82 -2.05 18.40
N PRO A 278 -19.80 -1.85 19.29
CA PRO A 278 -20.68 -0.66 19.29
C PRO A 278 -19.88 0.63 19.46
N GLN A 279 -20.17 1.66 18.69
CA GLN A 279 -19.42 2.91 18.65
C GLN A 279 -20.30 4.14 18.96
N ASP A 280 -19.70 5.12 19.65
CA ASP A 280 -20.10 6.50 19.54
C ASP A 280 -19.56 7.06 18.22
N PHE A 281 -20.41 7.14 17.21
CA PHE A 281 -20.02 7.57 15.86
C PHE A 281 -19.54 9.03 15.82
N ASP A 282 -19.98 9.88 16.72
CA ASP A 282 -19.51 11.26 16.80
C ASP A 282 -18.09 11.35 17.36
N ALA A 283 -17.80 10.55 18.38
CA ALA A 283 -16.45 10.44 18.91
C ALA A 283 -15.50 9.78 17.89
N ALA A 284 -15.93 8.70 17.25
CA ALA A 284 -15.14 8.02 16.22
C ALA A 284 -14.86 8.94 15.01
N ALA A 285 -15.85 9.70 14.55
CA ALA A 285 -15.66 10.66 13.47
C ALA A 285 -14.65 11.75 13.84
N ARG A 286 -14.72 12.30 15.06
CA ARG A 286 -13.71 13.26 15.55
C ARG A 286 -12.30 12.68 15.59
N GLN A 287 -12.13 11.42 16.01
CA GLN A 287 -10.82 10.75 15.96
C GLN A 287 -10.26 10.65 14.53
N ILE A 288 -11.13 10.37 13.55
CA ILE A 288 -10.71 10.34 12.14
C ILE A 288 -10.27 11.75 11.66
N LEU A 289 -10.98 12.81 12.06
CA LEU A 289 -10.58 14.18 11.74
C LEU A 289 -9.24 14.56 12.41
N GLU A 290 -9.01 14.14 13.64
CA GLU A 290 -7.71 14.36 14.31
C GLU A 290 -6.58 13.60 13.60
N GLU A 291 -6.82 12.39 13.10
CA GLU A 291 -5.83 11.65 12.30
C GLU A 291 -5.53 12.37 10.98
N LEU A 292 -6.54 12.92 10.30
CA LEU A 292 -6.33 13.76 9.12
C LEU A 292 -5.50 15.01 9.42
N LYS A 293 -5.71 15.66 10.57
CA LYS A 293 -4.89 16.78 11.04
C LYS A 293 -3.45 16.34 11.32
N ARG A 294 -3.28 15.24 12.06
CA ARG A 294 -1.97 14.68 12.41
C ARG A 294 -1.13 14.37 11.18
N ARG A 295 -1.76 13.91 10.09
CA ARG A 295 -1.09 13.64 8.81
C ARG A 295 -0.91 14.87 7.94
N GLY A 296 -1.29 16.05 8.39
CA GLY A 296 -1.17 17.28 7.64
C GLY A 296 -2.09 17.37 6.41
N VAL A 297 -3.18 16.58 6.41
CA VAL A 297 -4.23 16.67 5.40
C VAL A 297 -5.06 17.93 5.64
N LEU A 298 -5.54 18.14 6.87
CA LEU A 298 -6.23 19.36 7.25
C LEU A 298 -5.20 20.43 7.63
N ILE A 299 -5.17 21.50 6.85
CA ILE A 299 -4.27 22.63 7.05
C ILE A 299 -4.97 23.64 7.98
N GLN A 300 -4.34 24.00 9.09
CA GLN A 300 -4.85 25.11 9.91
C GLN A 300 -4.69 26.42 9.14
N PRO A 301 -5.69 27.30 9.13
CA PRO A 301 -5.55 28.58 8.49
C PRO A 301 -4.42 29.37 9.16
N SER A 302 -3.26 29.42 8.52
CA SER A 302 -2.28 30.48 8.82
C SER A 302 -2.96 31.80 8.44
N GLY A 303 -3.07 32.75 9.37
CA GLY A 303 -3.90 33.94 9.30
C GLY A 303 -3.62 34.94 8.16
N THR A 304 -3.28 34.50 6.96
CA THR A 304 -3.11 35.35 5.78
C THR A 304 -3.70 34.64 4.56
N LYS A 305 -4.84 35.12 4.10
CA LYS A 305 -5.37 34.74 2.77
C LYS A 305 -4.44 35.29 1.71
N SER A 306 -3.60 34.51 1.10
CA SER A 306 -2.88 34.93 -0.10
C SER A 306 -3.86 34.88 -1.29
N THR A 307 -4.10 36.00 -1.89
CA THR A 307 -4.86 36.15 -3.14
C THR A 307 -3.99 35.59 -4.26
N ILE A 308 -4.34 34.43 -4.81
CA ILE A 308 -3.66 33.91 -6.00
C ILE A 308 -4.14 34.76 -7.19
N GLN A 309 -3.26 35.53 -7.80
CA GLN A 309 -3.52 36.18 -9.07
C GLN A 309 -3.15 35.24 -10.21
N TYR A 310 -4.15 34.83 -10.96
CA TYR A 310 -3.93 34.19 -12.25
C TYR A 310 -3.69 35.28 -13.30
N SER A 311 -2.53 35.27 -13.95
CA SER A 311 -2.34 36.05 -15.18
C SER A 311 -2.98 35.23 -16.32
N ILE A 312 -4.02 35.78 -16.90
CA ILE A 312 -4.68 35.27 -18.09
C ILE A 312 -3.82 35.58 -19.33
#